data_6d2c8b9eca8d01e64c6cf1629718ffdf
#
_entry.id   6d2c8b9eca8d01e64c6cf1629718ffdf
#
_cell.length_a   1.000
_cell.length_b   1.000
_cell.length_c   1.000
_cell.angle_alpha   90.00
_cell.angle_beta   90.00
_cell.angle_gamma   90.00
#
_symmetry.space_group_name_H-M   'P 1'
#
loop_
_entity.id
_entity.type
_entity.pdbx_description
1 polymer ?
#
loop_
_entity_poly.entity_id
_entity_poly.type
_entity_poly.pdbx_seq_one_letter_code
_entity_poly.pdbx_strand_id
1 'polypeptide(L)'
;MPRRGVVPKFSDIEVIALSLTAESLSIDSENCLFVWLNHHRDMIPNLISRRQFNTRRKLTISVCNAIRERMANEIDGGESFFCIDSKPIEVCRIARSSRCRLGKSDCETAPSFGFCASHNTYYYGYKPHAVCGLSGVIHSFDITKANVHDINYLKDVKYEYHDCSIFGDRGYISASMQLDLFESANIRLEVPYRLNQKDTKAERNGKIHFAISEARYPHELSE
;
A
#
# COMPACT_ATOMS: atom_id res chain seq x y z
N MET A 1 21.44 -13.93 -1.05
CA MET A 1 22.28 -15.08 -1.48
C MET A 1 23.64 -14.57 -1.90
N PRO A 2 24.73 -15.22 -1.52
CA PRO A 2 26.06 -14.78 -1.96
C PRO A 2 26.15 -14.91 -3.49
N ARG A 3 26.48 -13.80 -4.18
CA ARG A 3 26.64 -13.77 -5.62
C ARG A 3 27.94 -14.51 -6.00
N ARG A 4 27.87 -15.44 -6.93
CA ARG A 4 29.06 -15.98 -7.59
C ARG A 4 29.55 -14.94 -8.61
N GLY A 5 30.78 -14.44 -8.48
CA GLY A 5 31.39 -13.50 -9.43
C GLY A 5 32.06 -12.31 -8.77
N VAL A 6 32.45 -11.35 -9.59
CA VAL A 6 33.11 -10.10 -9.15
C VAL A 6 32.16 -9.25 -8.32
N VAL A 7 32.61 -8.81 -7.15
CA VAL A 7 31.84 -7.90 -6.29
C VAL A 7 31.64 -6.56 -7.03
N PRO A 8 30.39 -6.11 -7.21
CA PRO A 8 30.12 -4.83 -7.86
C PRO A 8 30.71 -3.67 -7.08
N LYS A 9 31.38 -2.74 -7.76
CA LYS A 9 31.90 -1.50 -7.13
C LYS A 9 30.78 -0.61 -6.57
N PHE A 10 29.58 -0.64 -7.18
CA PHE A 10 28.37 -0.03 -6.65
C PHE A 10 27.50 -1.14 -6.07
N SER A 11 27.38 -1.18 -4.75
CA SER A 11 26.73 -2.28 -4.01
C SER A 11 25.20 -2.26 -4.15
N ASP A 12 24.50 -3.32 -3.74
CA ASP A 12 23.04 -3.34 -3.68
C ASP A 12 22.50 -2.44 -2.57
N ILE A 13 23.29 -2.25 -1.49
CA ILE A 13 22.95 -1.29 -0.42
C ILE A 13 22.94 0.14 -0.98
N GLU A 14 23.91 0.50 -1.82
CA GLU A 14 23.91 1.82 -2.48
C GLU A 14 22.73 1.98 -3.45
N VAL A 15 22.32 0.92 -4.14
CA VAL A 15 21.10 0.94 -4.98
C VAL A 15 19.86 1.21 -4.13
N ILE A 16 19.73 0.53 -2.99
CA ILE A 16 18.59 0.71 -2.07
C ILE A 16 18.63 2.11 -1.47
N ALA A 17 19.79 2.55 -0.95
CA ALA A 17 19.94 3.87 -0.36
C ALA A 17 19.60 4.97 -1.37
N LEU A 18 20.08 4.87 -2.60
CA LEU A 18 19.78 5.83 -3.66
C LEU A 18 18.29 5.84 -4.01
N SER A 19 17.62 4.68 -4.02
CA SER A 19 16.18 4.60 -4.26
C SER A 19 15.40 5.30 -3.15
N LEU A 20 15.71 5.02 -1.88
CA LEU A 20 15.04 5.64 -0.73
C LEU A 20 15.30 7.15 -0.66
N THR A 21 16.53 7.59 -1.01
CA THR A 21 16.86 9.02 -1.08
C THR A 21 16.05 9.72 -2.16
N ALA A 22 15.88 9.10 -3.35
CA ALA A 22 15.06 9.66 -4.42
C ALA A 22 13.59 9.83 -3.98
N GLU A 23 13.02 8.82 -3.33
CA GLU A 23 11.65 8.90 -2.78
C GLU A 23 11.54 10.01 -1.73
N SER A 24 12.48 10.08 -0.79
CA SER A 24 12.51 11.10 0.27
C SER A 24 12.63 12.55 -0.29
N LEU A 25 13.28 12.71 -1.44
CA LEU A 25 13.41 13.99 -2.14
C LEU A 25 12.29 14.24 -3.15
N SER A 26 11.27 13.38 -3.20
CA SER A 26 10.16 13.43 -4.17
C SER A 26 10.63 13.45 -5.63
N ILE A 27 11.69 12.70 -5.93
CA ILE A 27 12.21 12.53 -7.29
C ILE A 27 11.58 11.29 -7.92
N ASP A 28 10.41 11.43 -8.52
CA ASP A 28 9.62 10.31 -9.09
C ASP A 28 10.21 9.73 -10.38
N SER A 29 11.08 10.47 -11.06
CA SER A 29 11.64 10.07 -12.35
C SER A 29 13.09 9.62 -12.25
N GLU A 30 13.37 8.36 -12.63
CA GLU A 30 14.76 7.88 -12.75
C GLU A 30 15.59 8.72 -13.74
N ASN A 31 14.96 9.29 -14.78
CA ASN A 31 15.67 10.18 -15.69
C ASN A 31 16.10 11.47 -14.96
N CYS A 32 15.19 12.08 -14.21
CA CYS A 32 15.49 13.26 -13.41
C CYS A 32 16.60 12.99 -12.39
N LEU A 33 16.48 11.88 -11.65
CA LEU A 33 17.50 11.43 -10.71
C LEU A 33 18.87 11.31 -11.36
N PHE A 34 18.98 10.62 -12.50
CA PHE A 34 20.25 10.39 -13.16
C PHE A 34 20.82 11.65 -13.85
N VAL A 35 20.00 12.60 -14.28
CA VAL A 35 20.46 13.92 -14.70
C VAL A 35 21.11 14.62 -13.54
N TRP A 36 20.46 14.66 -12.37
CA TRP A 36 21.01 15.27 -11.17
C TRP A 36 22.30 14.59 -10.70
N LEU A 37 22.33 13.27 -10.61
CA LEU A 37 23.49 12.48 -10.19
C LEU A 37 24.71 12.66 -11.12
N ASN A 38 24.50 12.83 -12.41
CA ASN A 38 25.58 13.04 -13.38
C ASN A 38 26.30 14.39 -13.16
N HIS A 39 25.63 15.40 -12.60
CA HIS A 39 26.26 16.66 -12.21
C HIS A 39 27.11 16.54 -10.95
N HIS A 40 26.90 15.48 -10.15
CA HIS A 40 27.62 15.23 -8.89
C HIS A 40 28.44 13.93 -8.96
N ARG A 41 28.93 13.58 -10.14
CA ARG A 41 29.60 12.30 -10.40
C ARG A 41 30.95 12.18 -9.70
N ASP A 42 31.57 13.28 -9.40
CA ASP A 42 32.77 13.39 -8.55
C ASP A 42 32.54 12.85 -7.14
N MET A 43 31.35 13.06 -6.58
CA MET A 43 30.95 12.55 -5.26
C MET A 43 30.57 11.06 -5.29
N ILE A 44 30.19 10.53 -6.47
CA ILE A 44 29.75 9.14 -6.65
C ILE A 44 30.52 8.49 -7.81
N PRO A 45 31.84 8.24 -7.65
CA PRO A 45 32.71 7.83 -8.76
C PRO A 45 32.34 6.47 -9.38
N ASN A 46 31.69 5.60 -8.59
CA ASN A 46 31.25 4.29 -9.05
C ASN A 46 29.80 4.23 -9.50
N LEU A 47 29.15 5.39 -9.74
CA LEU A 47 27.77 5.44 -10.19
C LEU A 47 27.55 4.59 -11.44
N ILE A 48 26.62 3.67 -11.34
CA ILE A 48 26.19 2.79 -12.43
C ILE A 48 25.31 3.54 -13.43
N SER A 49 25.06 2.94 -14.60
CA SER A 49 24.13 3.50 -15.56
C SER A 49 22.67 3.39 -15.05
N ARG A 50 21.79 4.29 -15.52
CA ARG A 50 20.36 4.26 -15.19
C ARG A 50 19.74 2.88 -15.49
N ARG A 51 20.12 2.24 -16.60
CA ARG A 51 19.62 0.91 -16.96
C ARG A 51 20.02 -0.15 -15.92
N GLN A 52 21.28 -0.13 -15.49
CA GLN A 52 21.76 -1.05 -14.45
C GLN A 52 21.08 -0.79 -13.11
N PHE A 53 20.88 0.48 -12.76
CA PHE A 53 20.15 0.88 -11.55
C PHE A 53 18.73 0.32 -11.58
N ASN A 54 17.95 0.58 -12.64
CA ASN A 54 16.58 0.08 -12.80
C ASN A 54 16.50 -1.45 -12.68
N THR A 55 17.40 -2.18 -13.36
CA THR A 55 17.44 -3.64 -13.27
C THR A 55 17.74 -4.12 -11.86
N ARG A 56 18.73 -3.52 -11.19
CA ARG A 56 19.12 -3.94 -9.84
C ARG A 56 18.09 -3.53 -8.80
N ARG A 57 17.49 -2.34 -8.92
CA ARG A 57 16.40 -1.88 -8.04
C ARG A 57 15.24 -2.89 -8.03
N LYS A 58 14.84 -3.41 -9.20
CA LYS A 58 13.82 -4.45 -9.29
C LYS A 58 14.21 -5.75 -8.57
N LEU A 59 15.47 -6.13 -8.60
CA LEU A 59 15.96 -7.31 -7.90
C LEU A 59 16.06 -7.14 -6.38
N THR A 60 16.08 -5.90 -5.88
CA THR A 60 16.17 -5.59 -4.45
C THR A 60 14.79 -5.33 -3.80
N ILE A 61 13.68 -5.40 -4.55
CA ILE A 61 12.32 -5.13 -4.03
C ILE A 61 11.99 -6.00 -2.81
N SER A 62 12.31 -7.30 -2.86
CA SER A 62 12.05 -8.22 -1.73
C SER A 62 12.81 -7.82 -0.47
N VAL A 63 14.05 -7.37 -0.63
CA VAL A 63 14.87 -6.88 0.50
C VAL A 63 14.30 -5.57 1.05
N CYS A 64 13.90 -4.65 0.18
CA CYS A 64 13.26 -3.39 0.58
C CYS A 64 11.96 -3.67 1.36
N ASN A 65 11.13 -4.60 0.90
CA ASN A 65 9.90 -4.98 1.59
C ASN A 65 10.19 -5.59 2.97
N ALA A 66 11.16 -6.50 3.08
CA ALA A 66 11.54 -7.08 4.37
C ALA A 66 12.06 -6.01 5.36
N ILE A 67 12.82 -5.03 4.87
CA ILE A 67 13.26 -3.89 5.69
C ILE A 67 12.07 -3.06 6.14
N ARG A 68 11.15 -2.74 5.22
CA ARG A 68 9.93 -1.96 5.52
C ARG A 68 9.08 -2.65 6.58
N GLU A 69 8.81 -3.94 6.42
CA GLU A 69 8.04 -4.76 7.37
C GLU A 69 8.69 -4.77 8.76
N ARG A 70 10.00 -4.96 8.81
CA ARG A 70 10.75 -4.91 10.07
C ARG A 70 10.66 -3.53 10.72
N MET A 71 10.82 -2.45 9.96
CA MET A 71 10.69 -1.08 10.48
C MET A 71 9.27 -0.81 10.98
N ALA A 72 8.23 -1.24 10.26
CA ALA A 72 6.85 -1.10 10.70
C ALA A 72 6.62 -1.81 12.03
N ASN A 73 7.10 -3.05 12.17
CA ASN A 73 7.00 -3.81 13.42
C ASN A 73 7.83 -3.21 14.58
N GLU A 74 8.95 -2.55 14.29
CA GLU A 74 9.75 -1.87 15.33
C GLU A 74 9.07 -0.57 15.80
N ILE A 75 8.33 0.13 14.94
CA ILE A 75 7.63 1.38 15.27
C ILE A 75 6.31 1.08 16.00
N ASP A 76 5.51 0.15 15.45
CA ASP A 76 4.15 -0.19 15.91
C ASP A 76 4.09 -1.59 16.53
N GLY A 77 5.18 -2.06 17.14
CA GLY A 77 5.22 -3.40 17.73
C GLY A 77 4.20 -3.56 18.86
N GLY A 78 3.25 -4.47 18.65
CA GLY A 78 2.14 -4.71 19.58
C GLY A 78 0.87 -3.93 19.30
N GLU A 79 0.79 -3.21 18.16
CA GLU A 79 -0.45 -2.56 17.73
C GLU A 79 -1.53 -3.61 17.45
N SER A 80 -2.74 -3.34 17.94
CA SER A 80 -3.93 -4.18 17.73
C SER A 80 -5.04 -3.46 17.00
N PHE A 81 -4.82 -2.22 16.58
CA PHE A 81 -5.79 -1.39 15.88
C PHE A 81 -5.21 -0.91 14.56
N PHE A 82 -5.86 -1.29 13.48
CA PHE A 82 -5.42 -0.95 12.13
C PHE A 82 -6.53 -0.26 11.34
N CYS A 83 -6.15 0.51 10.34
CA CYS A 83 -7.05 1.07 9.34
C CYS A 83 -6.74 0.44 7.98
N ILE A 84 -7.78 0.06 7.22
CA ILE A 84 -7.68 -0.43 5.85
C ILE A 84 -8.35 0.55 4.91
N ASP A 85 -7.65 0.91 3.84
CA ASP A 85 -8.19 1.79 2.80
C ASP A 85 -7.62 1.45 1.43
N SER A 86 -8.30 1.93 0.39
CA SER A 86 -7.86 1.79 -1.00
C SER A 86 -7.90 3.13 -1.73
N LYS A 87 -6.99 3.32 -2.68
CA LYS A 87 -6.89 4.55 -3.46
C LYS A 87 -6.79 4.25 -4.96
N PRO A 88 -7.54 4.95 -5.84
CA PRO A 88 -7.36 4.79 -7.28
C PRO A 88 -6.00 5.33 -7.74
N ILE A 89 -5.29 4.55 -8.57
CA ILE A 89 -4.11 4.99 -9.31
C ILE A 89 -4.43 4.96 -10.80
N GLU A 90 -4.57 6.12 -11.40
CA GLU A 90 -4.76 6.26 -12.84
C GLU A 90 -3.42 6.03 -13.56
N VAL A 91 -3.39 5.08 -14.50
CA VAL A 91 -2.21 4.80 -15.33
C VAL A 91 -2.12 5.75 -16.51
N CYS A 92 -3.27 6.05 -17.11
CA CYS A 92 -3.38 7.01 -18.21
C CYS A 92 -4.82 7.47 -18.36
N ARG A 93 -5.02 8.62 -19.03
CA ARG A 93 -6.37 9.11 -19.36
C ARG A 93 -7.18 8.03 -20.09
N ILE A 94 -8.46 7.91 -19.78
CA ILE A 94 -9.37 6.90 -20.34
C ILE A 94 -9.29 6.85 -21.89
N ALA A 95 -9.24 8.01 -22.55
CA ALA A 95 -9.11 8.09 -24.01
C ALA A 95 -7.82 7.44 -24.57
N ARG A 96 -6.85 7.13 -23.71
CA ARG A 96 -5.59 6.46 -24.09
C ARG A 96 -5.50 5.00 -23.64
N SER A 97 -6.52 4.47 -22.96
CA SER A 97 -6.51 3.12 -22.39
C SER A 97 -6.23 2.03 -23.43
N SER A 98 -6.79 2.13 -24.63
CA SER A 98 -6.54 1.19 -25.73
C SER A 98 -5.08 1.15 -26.20
N ARG A 99 -4.34 2.24 -26.02
CA ARG A 99 -2.91 2.38 -26.38
C ARG A 99 -1.97 2.07 -25.22
N CYS A 100 -2.50 1.87 -24.01
CA CYS A 100 -1.70 1.52 -22.85
C CYS A 100 -0.99 0.19 -23.08
N ARG A 101 0.33 0.15 -22.83
CA ARG A 101 1.14 -1.06 -23.00
C ARG A 101 1.50 -1.71 -21.66
N LEU A 102 1.17 -1.07 -20.54
CA LEU A 102 1.46 -1.59 -19.22
C LEU A 102 0.67 -2.87 -19.00
N GLY A 103 1.34 -3.95 -18.60
CA GLY A 103 0.74 -5.24 -18.31
C GLY A 103 0.08 -5.96 -19.49
N LYS A 104 0.17 -5.46 -20.74
CA LYS A 104 -0.50 -6.07 -21.91
C LYS A 104 -0.09 -7.52 -22.19
N SER A 105 1.06 -7.94 -21.76
CA SER A 105 1.55 -9.32 -21.94
C SER A 105 0.88 -10.33 -21.04
N ASP A 106 0.18 -9.86 -20.00
CA ASP A 106 -0.48 -10.69 -19.02
C ASP A 106 -1.80 -10.04 -18.61
N CYS A 107 -2.92 -10.71 -18.91
CA CYS A 107 -4.26 -10.20 -18.62
C CYS A 107 -4.52 -10.10 -17.11
N GLU A 108 -3.81 -10.87 -16.27
CA GLU A 108 -3.97 -10.81 -14.82
C GLU A 108 -3.35 -9.54 -14.23
N THR A 109 -2.27 -9.04 -14.82
CA THR A 109 -1.59 -7.83 -14.38
C THR A 109 -1.95 -6.58 -15.18
N ALA A 110 -2.74 -6.70 -16.24
CA ALA A 110 -3.18 -5.56 -17.05
C ALA A 110 -4.09 -4.61 -16.25
N PRO A 111 -3.92 -3.27 -16.39
CA PRO A 111 -4.82 -2.32 -15.75
C PRO A 111 -6.26 -2.45 -16.30
N SER A 112 -7.24 -2.05 -15.51
CA SER A 112 -8.66 -2.13 -15.89
C SER A 112 -9.40 -0.81 -15.63
N PHE A 113 -10.64 -0.73 -16.09
CA PHE A 113 -11.53 0.38 -15.76
C PHE A 113 -12.09 0.19 -14.36
N GLY A 114 -12.06 1.26 -13.56
CA GLY A 114 -12.67 1.34 -12.25
C GLY A 114 -13.47 2.61 -12.07
N PHE A 115 -14.26 2.66 -11.00
CA PHE A 115 -15.05 3.83 -10.63
C PHE A 115 -14.62 4.29 -9.24
N CYS A 116 -14.29 5.58 -9.12
CA CYS A 116 -13.97 6.21 -7.85
C CYS A 116 -15.21 6.95 -7.34
N ALA A 117 -15.86 6.39 -6.31
CA ALA A 117 -17.10 6.93 -5.78
C ALA A 117 -16.91 8.31 -5.11
N SER A 118 -15.79 8.55 -4.44
CA SER A 118 -15.49 9.82 -3.78
C SER A 118 -15.36 11.00 -4.74
N HIS A 119 -14.85 10.75 -5.95
CA HIS A 119 -14.70 11.77 -6.99
C HIS A 119 -15.76 11.67 -8.10
N ASN A 120 -16.66 10.68 -8.01
CA ASN A 120 -17.69 10.39 -9.03
C ASN A 120 -17.10 10.30 -10.45
N THR A 121 -15.94 9.64 -10.60
CA THR A 121 -15.23 9.56 -11.87
C THR A 121 -14.78 8.12 -12.18
N TYR A 122 -14.81 7.79 -13.48
CA TYR A 122 -14.15 6.58 -13.97
C TYR A 122 -12.67 6.83 -14.18
N TYR A 123 -11.87 5.80 -13.98
CA TYR A 123 -10.43 5.83 -14.25
C TYR A 123 -9.98 4.51 -14.87
N TYR A 124 -8.80 4.50 -15.49
CA TYR A 124 -8.16 3.32 -16.03
C TYR A 124 -6.82 3.10 -15.32
N GLY A 125 -6.72 2.00 -14.58
CA GLY A 125 -5.52 1.78 -13.77
C GLY A 125 -5.63 0.65 -12.76
N TYR A 126 -5.11 0.91 -11.58
CA TYR A 126 -5.01 0.00 -10.46
C TYR A 126 -5.61 0.60 -9.18
N LYS A 127 -5.78 -0.25 -8.19
CA LYS A 127 -6.22 0.12 -6.85
C LYS A 127 -5.25 -0.50 -5.83
N PRO A 128 -4.32 0.27 -5.26
CA PRO A 128 -3.58 -0.14 -4.08
C PRO A 128 -4.52 -0.16 -2.88
N HIS A 129 -4.37 -1.19 -2.08
CA HIS A 129 -4.95 -1.35 -0.76
C HIS A 129 -3.83 -1.29 0.25
N ALA A 130 -4.04 -0.67 1.39
CA ALA A 130 -3.04 -0.60 2.44
C ALA A 130 -3.70 -0.83 3.81
N VAL A 131 -2.96 -1.49 4.70
CA VAL A 131 -3.28 -1.59 6.12
C VAL A 131 -2.26 -0.76 6.88
N CYS A 132 -2.74 0.21 7.64
CA CYS A 132 -1.91 1.14 8.42
C CYS A 132 -2.21 0.98 9.91
N GLY A 133 -1.20 1.05 10.76
CA GLY A 133 -1.36 1.23 12.20
C GLY A 133 -1.90 2.63 12.54
N LEU A 134 -2.26 2.86 13.80
CA LEU A 134 -2.76 4.16 14.26
C LEU A 134 -1.71 5.28 14.14
N SER A 135 -0.45 4.95 14.18
CA SER A 135 0.67 5.87 13.93
C SER A 135 0.75 6.37 12.47
N GLY A 136 -0.02 5.75 11.54
CA GLY A 136 0.03 5.99 10.11
C GLY A 136 1.11 5.18 9.38
N VAL A 137 1.78 4.26 10.07
CA VAL A 137 2.76 3.35 9.45
C VAL A 137 2.04 2.29 8.62
N ILE A 138 2.46 2.11 7.37
CA ILE A 138 1.92 1.08 6.48
C ILE A 138 2.55 -0.27 6.84
N HIS A 139 1.75 -1.20 7.34
CA HIS A 139 2.17 -2.56 7.67
C HIS A 139 2.14 -3.48 6.46
N SER A 140 1.03 -3.49 5.72
CA SER A 140 0.93 -4.26 4.48
C SER A 140 0.24 -3.48 3.38
N PHE A 141 0.47 -3.88 2.16
CA PHE A 141 -0.21 -3.34 0.99
C PHE A 141 -0.25 -4.36 -0.15
N ASP A 142 -1.28 -4.24 -0.98
CA ASP A 142 -1.37 -4.96 -2.25
C ASP A 142 -1.91 -4.04 -3.36
N ILE A 143 -1.73 -4.44 -4.61
CA ILE A 143 -2.19 -3.68 -5.77
C ILE A 143 -3.09 -4.57 -6.62
N THR A 144 -4.36 -4.22 -6.69
CA THR A 144 -5.33 -4.91 -7.54
C THR A 144 -5.65 -4.10 -8.81
N LYS A 145 -6.26 -4.77 -9.79
CA LYS A 145 -6.86 -4.07 -10.94
C LYS A 145 -8.01 -3.17 -10.46
N ALA A 146 -8.25 -2.05 -11.13
CA ALA A 146 -9.24 -1.05 -10.72
C ALA A 146 -10.68 -1.59 -10.61
N ASN A 147 -11.03 -2.67 -11.33
CA ASN A 147 -12.36 -3.31 -11.28
C ASN A 147 -12.51 -4.32 -10.16
N VAL A 148 -11.45 -4.65 -9.42
CA VAL A 148 -11.52 -5.59 -8.30
C VAL A 148 -12.20 -4.90 -7.12
N HIS A 149 -13.17 -5.58 -6.51
CA HIS A 149 -13.88 -5.05 -5.35
C HIS A 149 -12.99 -5.11 -4.09
N ASP A 150 -13.05 -4.08 -3.24
CA ASP A 150 -12.19 -3.93 -2.05
C ASP A 150 -12.28 -5.13 -1.10
N ILE A 151 -13.45 -5.76 -0.99
CA ILE A 151 -13.68 -6.97 -0.19
C ILE A 151 -12.70 -8.11 -0.53
N ASN A 152 -12.22 -8.19 -1.78
CA ASN A 152 -11.32 -9.29 -2.17
C ASN A 152 -9.96 -9.22 -1.45
N TYR A 153 -9.48 -8.03 -1.12
CA TYR A 153 -8.25 -7.87 -0.36
C TYR A 153 -8.37 -8.43 1.07
N LEU A 154 -9.57 -8.44 1.65
CA LEU A 154 -9.78 -9.02 2.98
C LEU A 154 -9.43 -10.51 3.06
N LYS A 155 -9.42 -11.22 1.93
CA LYS A 155 -9.04 -12.64 1.87
C LYS A 155 -7.57 -12.85 2.20
N ASP A 156 -6.73 -11.86 1.90
CA ASP A 156 -5.29 -11.91 2.14
C ASP A 156 -4.95 -11.43 3.55
N VAL A 157 -5.69 -10.44 4.06
CA VAL A 157 -5.54 -9.84 5.40
C VAL A 157 -5.55 -10.88 6.52
N LYS A 158 -6.39 -11.92 6.43
CA LYS A 158 -6.48 -12.98 7.45
C LYS A 158 -5.22 -13.83 7.62
N TYR A 159 -4.32 -13.82 6.64
CA TYR A 159 -3.04 -14.53 6.72
C TYR A 159 -1.91 -13.67 7.30
N GLU A 160 -2.10 -12.36 7.34
CA GLU A 160 -1.11 -11.40 7.79
C GLU A 160 -1.37 -10.88 9.21
N TYR A 161 -2.64 -10.86 9.64
CA TYR A 161 -3.08 -10.29 10.90
C TYR A 161 -3.86 -11.29 11.76
N HIS A 162 -3.72 -11.15 13.09
CA HIS A 162 -4.43 -11.97 14.09
C HIS A 162 -4.72 -11.12 15.32
N ASP A 163 -5.81 -11.47 16.05
CA ASP A 163 -6.15 -10.88 17.35
C ASP A 163 -6.20 -9.34 17.35
N CYS A 164 -6.77 -8.74 16.31
CA CYS A 164 -6.79 -7.30 16.12
C CYS A 164 -8.15 -6.76 15.65
N SER A 165 -8.27 -5.43 15.68
CA SER A 165 -9.41 -4.71 15.10
C SER A 165 -8.97 -3.92 13.87
N ILE A 166 -9.68 -4.06 12.77
CA ILE A 166 -9.40 -3.35 11.51
C ILE A 166 -10.59 -2.46 11.17
N PHE A 167 -10.32 -1.17 10.99
CA PHE A 167 -11.32 -0.17 10.63
C PHE A 167 -11.25 0.09 9.12
N GLY A 168 -12.36 -0.13 8.42
CA GLY A 168 -12.47 0.07 6.98
C GLY A 168 -13.62 1.00 6.61
N ASP A 169 -13.66 1.43 5.37
CA ASP A 169 -14.78 2.18 4.80
C ASP A 169 -15.96 1.25 4.41
N ARG A 170 -17.02 1.84 3.84
CA ARG A 170 -18.21 1.09 3.39
C ARG A 170 -17.94 0.14 2.22
N GLY A 171 -16.81 0.27 1.53
CA GLY A 171 -16.37 -0.61 0.47
C GLY A 171 -16.07 -2.02 0.95
N TYR A 172 -15.74 -2.17 2.24
CA TYR A 172 -15.39 -3.44 2.89
C TYR A 172 -16.58 -4.13 3.57
N ILE A 173 -17.83 -3.63 3.44
CA ILE A 173 -19.01 -4.25 4.07
C ILE A 173 -19.31 -5.61 3.44
N SER A 174 -19.13 -6.66 4.22
CA SER A 174 -19.52 -8.03 3.88
C SER A 174 -19.68 -8.86 5.15
N ALA A 175 -20.91 -9.26 5.47
CA ALA A 175 -21.17 -10.05 6.67
C ALA A 175 -20.43 -11.40 6.66
N SER A 176 -20.34 -12.05 5.49
CA SER A 176 -19.64 -13.32 5.34
C SER A 176 -18.12 -13.17 5.55
N MET A 177 -17.51 -12.10 5.04
CA MET A 177 -16.08 -11.84 5.25
C MET A 177 -15.78 -11.41 6.67
N GLN A 178 -16.66 -10.61 7.30
CA GLN A 178 -16.50 -10.25 8.71
C GLN A 178 -16.52 -11.48 9.61
N LEU A 179 -17.42 -12.43 9.33
CA LEU A 179 -17.49 -13.69 10.07
C LEU A 179 -16.24 -14.55 9.82
N ASP A 180 -15.82 -14.72 8.56
CA ASP A 180 -14.62 -15.48 8.19
C ASP A 180 -13.35 -14.92 8.85
N LEU A 181 -13.17 -13.62 8.86
CA LEU A 181 -12.04 -12.95 9.52
C LEU A 181 -12.06 -13.17 11.04
N PHE A 182 -13.24 -13.10 11.64
CA PHE A 182 -13.38 -13.32 13.07
C PHE A 182 -13.13 -14.79 13.46
N GLU A 183 -13.72 -15.73 12.74
CA GLU A 183 -13.59 -17.17 13.03
C GLU A 183 -12.19 -17.72 12.75
N SER A 184 -11.54 -17.23 11.65
CA SER A 184 -10.25 -17.77 11.21
C SER A 184 -9.04 -17.12 11.87
N ALA A 185 -9.12 -15.85 12.24
CA ALA A 185 -7.97 -15.07 12.72
C ALA A 185 -8.27 -14.14 13.91
N ASN A 186 -9.47 -14.21 14.48
CA ASN A 186 -9.95 -13.33 15.56
C ASN A 186 -9.81 -11.83 15.21
N ILE A 187 -10.03 -11.49 13.92
CA ILE A 187 -9.99 -10.12 13.43
C ILE A 187 -11.40 -9.53 13.49
N ARG A 188 -11.55 -8.39 14.16
CA ARG A 188 -12.77 -7.60 14.15
C ARG A 188 -12.70 -6.54 13.06
N LEU A 189 -13.43 -6.76 11.97
CA LEU A 189 -13.55 -5.76 10.91
C LEU A 189 -14.69 -4.80 11.23
N GLU A 190 -14.35 -3.56 11.55
CA GLU A 190 -15.28 -2.49 11.91
C GLU A 190 -15.50 -1.56 10.70
N VAL A 191 -16.72 -1.53 10.19
CA VAL A 191 -17.09 -0.73 9.01
C VAL A 191 -18.37 0.07 9.28
N PRO A 192 -18.50 1.31 8.77
CA PRO A 192 -19.71 2.13 8.95
C PRO A 192 -20.92 1.48 8.29
N TYR A 193 -22.06 1.50 8.98
CA TYR A 193 -23.31 0.97 8.44
C TYR A 193 -23.86 1.78 7.27
N ARG A 194 -24.57 1.11 6.37
CA ARG A 194 -25.36 1.79 5.35
C ARG A 194 -26.70 2.25 5.96
N LEU A 195 -27.20 3.42 5.53
CA LEU A 195 -28.45 4.02 6.03
C LEU A 195 -29.69 3.10 5.88
N ASN A 196 -29.68 2.19 4.91
CA ASN A 196 -30.75 1.23 4.62
C ASN A 196 -30.55 -0.15 5.28
N GLN A 197 -29.55 -0.33 6.10
CA GLN A 197 -29.28 -1.57 6.82
C GLN A 197 -30.22 -1.70 8.02
N LYS A 198 -30.95 -2.85 8.12
CA LYS A 198 -32.08 -3.00 9.07
C LYS A 198 -31.70 -3.31 10.51
N ASP A 199 -30.41 -3.55 10.85
CA ASP A 199 -30.00 -4.00 12.18
C ASP A 199 -29.41 -2.90 13.06
N THR A 200 -29.68 -3.04 14.35
CA THR A 200 -29.10 -2.41 15.58
C THR A 200 -28.04 -1.31 15.38
N LYS A 201 -28.41 -0.29 14.62
CA LYS A 201 -27.49 0.73 14.09
C LYS A 201 -26.91 1.68 15.15
N ALA A 202 -27.68 1.99 16.20
CA ALA A 202 -27.35 3.08 17.10
C ALA A 202 -26.17 2.77 18.04
N GLU A 203 -26.14 1.59 18.65
CA GLU A 203 -25.05 1.23 19.59
C GLU A 203 -23.71 0.96 18.92
N ARG A 204 -23.75 0.31 17.74
CA ARG A 204 -22.51 0.01 16.99
C ARG A 204 -21.90 1.22 16.33
N ASN A 205 -22.72 2.11 15.74
CA ASN A 205 -22.21 3.35 15.14
C ASN A 205 -21.55 4.27 16.19
N GLY A 206 -22.08 4.31 17.41
CA GLY A 206 -21.47 5.04 18.52
C GLY A 206 -20.07 4.49 18.87
N LYS A 207 -19.93 3.16 18.96
CA LYS A 207 -18.64 2.52 19.26
C LYS A 207 -17.60 2.71 18.17
N ILE A 208 -17.99 2.59 16.89
CA ILE A 208 -17.08 2.80 15.75
C ILE A 208 -16.65 4.27 15.68
N HIS A 209 -17.57 5.21 15.83
CA HIS A 209 -17.26 6.64 15.80
C HIS A 209 -16.33 7.03 16.95
N PHE A 210 -16.54 6.46 18.13
CA PHE A 210 -15.71 6.68 19.30
C PHE A 210 -14.30 6.11 19.07
N ALA A 211 -14.17 4.86 18.61
CA ALA A 211 -12.88 4.24 18.30
C ALA A 211 -12.09 4.98 17.21
N ILE A 212 -12.76 5.45 16.14
CA ILE A 212 -12.11 6.24 15.08
C ILE A 212 -11.70 7.63 15.61
N SER A 213 -12.50 8.25 16.49
CA SER A 213 -12.16 9.55 17.09
C SER A 213 -10.99 9.42 18.07
N GLU A 214 -10.94 8.39 18.90
CA GLU A 214 -9.79 8.09 19.76
C GLU A 214 -8.53 7.80 18.96
N ALA A 215 -8.65 7.03 17.86
CA ALA A 215 -7.55 6.72 16.98
C ALA A 215 -6.99 7.97 16.24
N ARG A 216 -7.84 8.94 15.89
CA ARG A 216 -7.43 10.17 15.22
C ARG A 216 -6.91 11.26 16.16
N TYR A 217 -7.35 11.27 17.41
CA TYR A 217 -7.04 12.34 18.39
C TYR A 217 -6.74 11.77 19.78
N PRO A 218 -5.67 10.98 19.93
CA PRO A 218 -5.34 10.36 21.22
C PRO A 218 -4.97 11.37 22.33
N HIS A 219 -4.77 12.65 22.00
CA HIS A 219 -4.33 13.70 22.92
C HIS A 219 -5.39 14.73 23.31
N GLU A 220 -6.61 14.69 22.74
CA GLU A 220 -7.66 15.66 23.09
C GLU A 220 -8.60 15.21 24.23
N LEU A 221 -8.40 14.01 24.80
CA LEU A 221 -9.24 13.47 25.88
C LEU A 221 -8.58 13.50 27.27
N SER A 222 -7.52 14.29 27.45
CA SER A 222 -6.88 14.48 28.76
C SER A 222 -6.93 15.97 29.19
N GLU A 223 -8.14 16.51 29.37
CA GLU A 223 -8.44 17.66 30.25
C GLU A 223 -9.76 17.42 31.00
#